data_f023930f9fe64b27b286155c56065cd8
#
_entry.id   f023930f9fe64b27b286155c56065cd8
#
_cell.length_a   1.000
_cell.length_b   1.000
_cell.length_c   1.000
_cell.angle_alpha   90.00
_cell.angle_beta   90.00
_cell.angle_gamma   90.00
#
_symmetry.space_group_name_H-M   'P 1'
#
loop_
_entity.id
_entity.type
_entity.pdbx_description
1 polymer ?
#
loop_
_entity_poly.entity_id
_entity_poly.type
_entity_poly.pdbx_seq_one_letter_code
_entity_poly.pdbx_strand_id
1 'polypeptide(L)'
;KVNDKELIALKIDFEDNTIEAENQTMQDTIVKLNSLKGSTPFFIIGYNYPKIPHKVTEDNELLISNKDIKLEFVTKKVNKSDYKFKINKYGEVFAKNGERVWGYSDTQDFQDHLEAEIFYIRITFVGKEPYLLPKTKYLFNPTLSSVRVYDRENGQYMIDFMGGDGAEGYNALFVFDEKGLIKRYLYRNF
;
A
#
# COMPACT_ATOMS: atom_id res chain seq x y z
N LYS A 1 0.60 2.81 29.39
CA LYS A 1 -0.69 2.41 28.80
C LYS A 1 -0.44 2.28 27.31
N VAL A 2 -0.48 1.06 26.81
CA VAL A 2 -0.40 0.75 25.40
C VAL A 2 -1.64 1.34 24.75
N ASN A 3 -1.45 2.11 23.69
CA ASN A 3 -2.55 2.63 22.91
C ASN A 3 -3.02 1.48 22.01
N ASP A 4 -4.15 0.82 22.33
CA ASP A 4 -4.72 -0.31 21.58
C ASP A 4 -5.07 0.02 20.12
N LYS A 5 -4.83 1.25 19.68
CA LYS A 5 -5.11 1.76 18.35
C LYS A 5 -4.00 1.51 17.32
N GLU A 6 -2.82 1.07 17.76
CA GLU A 6 -1.63 1.02 16.89
C GLU A 6 -1.01 -0.37 16.76
N LEU A 7 -1.65 -1.26 16.03
CA LEU A 7 -0.96 -2.34 15.37
C LEU A 7 -0.72 -1.92 13.91
N ILE A 8 0.37 -1.18 13.67
CA ILE A 8 0.70 -0.70 12.33
C ILE A 8 1.91 -1.46 11.81
N ALA A 9 1.70 -2.14 10.70
CA ALA A 9 2.68 -2.65 9.75
C ALA A 9 3.94 -3.31 10.32
N LEU A 10 3.95 -4.61 10.31
CA LEU A 10 5.17 -5.41 10.37
C LEU A 10 5.81 -5.41 8.97
N LYS A 11 7.01 -4.85 8.83
CA LYS A 11 7.85 -5.09 7.66
C LYS A 11 8.63 -6.37 7.92
N ILE A 12 8.41 -7.39 7.10
CA ILE A 12 9.26 -8.57 7.08
C ILE A 12 10.23 -8.41 5.93
N ASP A 13 11.51 -8.34 6.24
CA ASP A 13 12.57 -8.48 5.25
C ASP A 13 12.90 -9.97 5.13
N PHE A 14 12.57 -10.55 3.98
CA PHE A 14 12.79 -11.97 3.72
C PHE A 14 14.27 -12.31 3.54
N GLU A 15 15.13 -11.36 3.19
CA GLU A 15 16.56 -11.60 3.02
C GLU A 15 17.26 -11.73 4.37
N ASP A 16 16.84 -10.95 5.36
CA ASP A 16 17.51 -10.89 6.67
C ASP A 16 16.70 -11.49 7.82
N ASN A 17 15.46 -11.96 7.59
CA ASN A 17 14.51 -12.36 8.65
C ASN A 17 14.28 -11.26 9.70
N THR A 18 14.52 -10.01 9.34
CA THR A 18 14.32 -8.88 10.23
C THR A 18 12.90 -8.37 10.12
N ILE A 19 12.34 -8.09 11.27
CA ILE A 19 11.02 -7.51 11.41
C ILE A 19 11.23 -6.13 12.05
N GLU A 20 10.92 -5.07 11.33
CA GLU A 20 10.93 -3.71 11.86
C GLU A 20 9.55 -3.34 12.38
N ALA A 21 9.48 -2.91 13.62
CA ALA A 21 8.27 -2.40 14.26
C ALA A 21 8.32 -0.89 14.41
N GLU A 22 7.17 -0.24 14.21
CA GLU A 22 7.05 1.20 14.41
C GLU A 22 6.89 1.62 15.88
N ASN A 23 6.40 0.72 16.72
CA ASN A 23 6.17 1.01 18.13
C ASN A 23 6.44 -0.20 19.02
N GLN A 24 6.46 0.01 20.35
CA GLN A 24 6.80 -1.03 21.31
C GLN A 24 5.83 -2.22 21.29
N THR A 25 4.56 -1.99 21.07
CA THR A 25 3.55 -3.06 20.97
C THR A 25 3.83 -4.00 19.80
N MET A 26 4.24 -3.45 18.66
CA MET A 26 4.64 -4.23 17.51
C MET A 26 5.93 -5.01 17.78
N GLN A 27 6.91 -4.41 18.47
CA GLN A 27 8.13 -5.11 18.91
C GLN A 27 7.82 -6.30 19.81
N ASP A 28 6.92 -6.13 20.76
CA ASP A 28 6.48 -7.22 21.64
C ASP A 28 5.74 -8.32 20.86
N THR A 29 4.94 -7.96 19.88
CA THR A 29 4.26 -8.92 18.97
C THR A 29 5.28 -9.65 18.11
N ILE A 30 6.30 -8.98 17.60
CA ILE A 30 7.39 -9.58 16.83
C ILE A 30 8.18 -10.58 17.66
N VAL A 31 8.55 -10.23 18.88
CA VAL A 31 9.25 -11.15 19.80
C VAL A 31 8.43 -12.40 20.01
N LYS A 32 7.12 -12.27 20.19
CA LYS A 32 6.19 -13.40 20.33
C LYS A 32 6.10 -14.24 19.06
N LEU A 33 6.04 -13.63 17.88
CA LEU A 33 6.02 -14.33 16.59
C LEU A 33 7.36 -15.04 16.32
N ASN A 34 8.47 -14.41 16.59
CA ASN A 34 9.81 -14.99 16.44
C ASN A 34 10.04 -16.19 17.38
N SER A 35 9.34 -16.25 18.51
CA SER A 35 9.39 -17.39 19.42
C SER A 35 8.67 -18.65 18.88
N LEU A 36 7.82 -18.48 17.86
CA LEU A 36 7.11 -19.55 17.15
C LEU A 36 7.97 -20.13 16.01
N LYS A 37 9.18 -20.59 16.32
CA LYS A 37 10.14 -21.13 15.35
C LYS A 37 9.51 -22.16 14.43
N GLY A 38 9.67 -21.95 13.11
CA GLY A 38 9.24 -22.89 12.06
C GLY A 38 7.90 -22.56 11.40
N SER A 39 7.26 -21.46 11.77
CA SER A 39 6.04 -20.99 11.11
C SER A 39 6.37 -20.02 9.98
N THR A 40 5.55 -20.08 8.92
CA THR A 40 5.53 -19.05 7.87
C THR A 40 5.33 -17.68 8.51
N PRO A 41 6.07 -16.65 8.07
CA PRO A 41 5.90 -15.32 8.63
C PRO A 41 4.46 -14.83 8.42
N PHE A 42 3.84 -14.33 9.48
CA PHE A 42 2.49 -13.77 9.45
C PHE A 42 2.56 -12.25 9.37
N PHE A 43 1.68 -11.69 8.55
CA PHE A 43 1.38 -10.26 8.62
C PHE A 43 0.15 -10.07 9.48
N ILE A 44 0.27 -9.27 10.53
CA ILE A 44 -0.87 -8.77 11.27
C ILE A 44 -0.90 -7.26 11.02
N ILE A 45 -1.83 -6.81 10.20
CA ILE A 45 -2.18 -5.41 10.14
C ILE A 45 -3.52 -5.28 10.84
N GLY A 46 -3.48 -4.65 11.98
CA GLY A 46 -4.67 -4.25 12.70
C GLY A 46 -4.53 -2.79 13.08
N TYR A 47 -5.46 -1.96 12.65
CA TYR A 47 -5.57 -0.61 13.14
C TYR A 47 -7.04 -0.32 13.47
N ASN A 48 -7.24 0.35 14.57
CA ASN A 48 -8.56 0.69 15.08
C ASN A 48 -8.81 2.20 15.00
N TYR A 49 -8.35 2.81 13.88
CA TYR A 49 -8.60 4.23 13.64
C TYR A 49 -9.95 4.46 12.99
N PRO A 50 -10.57 5.65 13.20
CA PRO A 50 -11.78 6.04 12.50
C PRO A 50 -11.58 5.97 10.99
N LYS A 51 -12.46 5.21 10.32
CA LYS A 51 -12.47 5.10 8.87
C LYS A 51 -13.23 6.26 8.26
N ILE A 52 -12.63 6.89 7.25
CA ILE A 52 -13.30 7.94 6.48
C ILE A 52 -14.25 7.28 5.46
N PRO A 53 -15.52 7.65 5.45
CA PRO A 53 -16.46 7.16 4.45
C PRO A 53 -16.00 7.49 3.03
N HIS A 54 -16.28 6.59 2.09
CA HIS A 54 -15.95 6.80 0.69
C HIS A 54 -17.16 6.61 -0.20
N LYS A 55 -17.09 7.20 -1.39
CA LYS A 55 -18.06 7.05 -2.46
C LYS A 55 -17.31 6.74 -3.74
N VAL A 56 -17.65 5.62 -4.36
CA VAL A 56 -17.20 5.34 -5.73
C VAL A 56 -17.97 6.28 -6.64
N THR A 57 -17.27 7.08 -7.43
CA THR A 57 -17.86 8.06 -8.34
C THR A 57 -18.01 7.52 -9.75
N GLU A 58 -17.01 6.76 -10.20
CA GLU A 58 -16.96 6.09 -11.50
C GLU A 58 -16.18 4.77 -11.33
N ASP A 59 -16.16 3.94 -12.37
CA ASP A 59 -15.48 2.63 -12.32
C ASP A 59 -13.98 2.71 -12.05
N ASN A 60 -13.36 3.84 -12.37
CA ASN A 60 -11.93 4.09 -12.23
C ASN A 60 -11.59 5.21 -11.25
N GLU A 61 -12.57 5.74 -10.53
CA GLU A 61 -12.38 6.85 -9.60
C GLU A 61 -13.08 6.60 -8.26
N LEU A 62 -12.35 6.87 -7.18
CA LEU A 62 -12.85 6.81 -5.82
C LEU A 62 -12.61 8.16 -5.13
N LEU A 63 -13.67 8.75 -4.60
CA LEU A 63 -13.64 9.96 -3.81
C LEU A 63 -13.86 9.62 -2.34
N ILE A 64 -12.94 10.06 -1.49
CA ILE A 64 -12.99 9.91 -0.03
C ILE A 64 -12.85 11.28 0.59
N SER A 65 -13.76 11.65 1.49
CA SER A 65 -13.67 12.96 2.13
C SER A 65 -14.29 12.97 3.52
N ASN A 66 -13.76 13.83 4.36
CA ASN A 66 -14.36 14.27 5.62
C ASN A 66 -14.26 15.79 5.73
N LYS A 67 -14.39 16.33 6.93
CA LYS A 67 -14.32 17.79 7.18
C LYS A 67 -12.90 18.36 6.99
N ASP A 68 -11.87 17.53 7.06
CA ASP A 68 -10.46 17.97 7.11
C ASP A 68 -9.70 17.66 5.80
N ILE A 69 -10.07 16.57 5.11
CA ILE A 69 -9.39 16.14 3.88
C ILE A 69 -10.36 15.70 2.78
N LYS A 70 -9.89 15.84 1.54
CA LYS A 70 -10.43 15.21 0.33
C LYS A 70 -9.33 14.42 -0.34
N LEU A 71 -9.61 13.18 -0.71
CA LEU A 71 -8.71 12.28 -1.43
C LEU A 71 -9.40 11.78 -2.69
N GLU A 72 -8.71 11.91 -3.82
CA GLU A 72 -9.13 11.38 -5.12
C GLU A 72 -8.15 10.28 -5.53
N PHE A 73 -8.64 9.06 -5.63
CA PHE A 73 -7.86 7.91 -6.11
C PHE A 73 -8.34 7.58 -7.52
N VAL A 74 -7.50 7.76 -8.51
CA VAL A 74 -7.85 7.57 -9.92
C VAL A 74 -6.92 6.54 -10.54
N THR A 75 -7.52 5.59 -11.24
CA THR A 75 -6.81 4.59 -12.04
C THR A 75 -6.98 4.87 -13.52
N LYS A 76 -6.11 4.32 -14.33
CA LYS A 76 -6.24 4.31 -15.79
C LYS A 76 -5.77 2.97 -16.35
N LYS A 77 -6.16 2.69 -17.59
CA LYS A 77 -5.67 1.53 -18.32
C LYS A 77 -4.16 1.63 -18.54
N VAL A 78 -3.45 0.53 -18.35
CA VAL A 78 -2.01 0.47 -18.60
C VAL A 78 -1.70 0.61 -20.08
N ASN A 79 -0.82 1.54 -20.41
CA ASN A 79 -0.18 1.56 -21.73
C ASN A 79 1.16 0.82 -21.62
N LYS A 80 1.20 -0.44 -22.05
CA LYS A 80 2.38 -1.31 -21.92
C LYS A 80 3.65 -0.73 -22.55
N SER A 81 3.51 0.09 -23.60
CA SER A 81 4.65 0.73 -24.29
C SER A 81 5.41 1.74 -23.42
N ASP A 82 4.77 2.27 -22.37
CA ASP A 82 5.37 3.26 -21.47
C ASP A 82 6.35 2.62 -20.48
N TYR A 83 6.42 1.28 -20.48
CA TYR A 83 7.17 0.54 -19.48
C TYR A 83 8.25 -0.35 -20.13
N LYS A 84 9.38 -0.45 -19.43
CA LYS A 84 10.44 -1.42 -19.72
C LYS A 84 10.76 -2.15 -18.44
N PHE A 85 10.63 -3.47 -18.50
CA PHE A 85 10.80 -4.34 -17.36
C PHE A 85 11.99 -5.29 -17.52
N LYS A 86 12.48 -5.80 -16.40
CA LYS A 86 13.48 -6.87 -16.31
C LYS A 86 12.98 -7.90 -15.31
N ILE A 87 13.19 -9.17 -15.62
CA ILE A 87 12.91 -10.29 -14.72
C ILE A 87 14.23 -10.76 -14.15
N ASN A 88 14.34 -10.92 -12.84
CA ASN A 88 15.51 -11.46 -12.21
C ASN A 88 15.50 -13.01 -12.22
N LYS A 89 16.58 -13.63 -11.74
CA LYS A 89 16.71 -15.10 -11.68
C LYS A 89 15.69 -15.79 -10.75
N TYR A 90 14.99 -15.05 -9.90
CA TYR A 90 13.96 -15.55 -8.99
C TYR A 90 12.54 -15.32 -9.52
N GLY A 91 12.39 -14.82 -10.74
CA GLY A 91 11.10 -14.52 -11.34
C GLY A 91 10.50 -13.19 -10.92
N GLU A 92 11.21 -12.36 -10.18
CA GLU A 92 10.68 -11.06 -9.77
C GLU A 92 10.85 -10.01 -10.86
N VAL A 93 9.84 -9.17 -11.06
CA VAL A 93 9.80 -8.16 -12.10
C VAL A 93 10.24 -6.80 -11.54
N PHE A 94 11.16 -6.17 -12.24
CA PHE A 94 11.69 -4.84 -11.91
C PHE A 94 11.53 -3.89 -13.09
N ALA A 95 11.24 -2.64 -12.80
CA ALA A 95 11.31 -1.57 -13.77
C ALA A 95 12.78 -1.26 -14.14
N LYS A 96 12.99 -0.52 -15.22
CA LYS A 96 14.34 -0.15 -15.70
C LYS A 96 15.16 0.60 -14.63
N ASN A 97 14.53 1.37 -13.78
CA ASN A 97 15.16 2.13 -12.69
C ASN A 97 15.47 1.29 -11.44
N GLY A 98 15.19 -0.03 -11.46
CA GLY A 98 15.46 -0.95 -10.37
C GLY A 98 14.32 -1.04 -9.33
N GLU A 99 13.23 -0.30 -9.49
CA GLU A 99 12.06 -0.45 -8.60
C GLU A 99 11.33 -1.75 -8.92
N ARG A 100 10.91 -2.46 -7.87
CA ARG A 100 10.09 -3.66 -8.00
C ARG A 100 8.71 -3.31 -8.54
N VAL A 101 8.20 -4.16 -9.42
CA VAL A 101 6.83 -4.11 -9.95
C VAL A 101 5.94 -4.99 -9.09
N TRP A 102 4.72 -4.54 -8.85
CA TRP A 102 3.73 -5.22 -8.03
C TRP A 102 2.40 -5.34 -8.77
N GLY A 103 1.63 -6.40 -8.46
CA GLY A 103 0.27 -6.56 -8.98
C GLY A 103 0.18 -7.26 -10.34
N TYR A 104 1.15 -8.05 -10.71
CA TYR A 104 1.08 -8.98 -11.83
C TYR A 104 0.72 -10.39 -11.34
N SER A 105 0.16 -11.24 -12.19
CA SER A 105 -0.30 -12.58 -11.79
C SER A 105 0.69 -13.69 -12.12
N ASP A 106 1.44 -13.58 -13.22
CA ASP A 106 2.42 -14.57 -13.68
C ASP A 106 3.65 -13.87 -14.25
N THR A 107 4.81 -14.52 -14.13
CA THR A 107 6.08 -13.98 -14.63
C THR A 107 6.32 -14.23 -16.12
N GLN A 108 5.70 -15.24 -16.72
CA GLN A 108 5.89 -15.56 -18.14
C GLN A 108 5.20 -14.55 -19.04
N ASP A 109 3.94 -14.22 -18.73
CA ASP A 109 3.13 -13.29 -19.52
C ASP A 109 2.67 -12.08 -18.67
N PHE A 110 3.47 -11.68 -17.68
CA PHE A 110 3.07 -10.67 -16.70
C PHE A 110 2.58 -9.36 -17.33
N GLN A 111 3.12 -8.97 -18.48
CA GLN A 111 2.70 -7.74 -19.15
C GLN A 111 1.25 -7.84 -19.67
N ASP A 112 0.75 -9.04 -19.95
CA ASP A 112 -0.62 -9.22 -20.44
C ASP A 112 -1.64 -9.09 -19.33
N HIS A 113 -1.20 -9.28 -18.10
CA HIS A 113 -2.01 -9.13 -16.89
C HIS A 113 -1.94 -7.73 -16.27
N LEU A 114 -1.19 -6.80 -16.84
CA LEU A 114 -1.20 -5.41 -16.42
C LEU A 114 -2.36 -4.67 -17.09
N GLU A 115 -3.49 -4.58 -16.42
CA GLU A 115 -4.71 -3.96 -16.95
C GLU A 115 -4.86 -2.50 -16.52
N ALA A 116 -4.67 -2.23 -15.24
CA ALA A 116 -4.85 -0.92 -14.64
C ALA A 116 -3.61 -0.46 -13.86
N GLU A 117 -3.40 0.85 -13.83
CA GLU A 117 -2.38 1.49 -13.00
C GLU A 117 -2.97 2.66 -12.23
N ILE A 118 -2.33 3.04 -11.13
CA ILE A 118 -2.68 4.26 -10.41
C ILE A 118 -2.25 5.45 -11.27
N PHE A 119 -3.21 6.22 -11.75
CA PHE A 119 -2.93 7.45 -12.48
C PHE A 119 -2.47 8.54 -11.53
N TYR A 120 -3.22 8.75 -10.44
CA TYR A 120 -2.81 9.57 -9.31
C TYR A 120 -3.64 9.25 -8.05
N ILE A 121 -3.06 9.60 -6.91
CA ILE A 121 -3.77 9.77 -5.64
C ILE A 121 -3.54 11.23 -5.26
N ARG A 122 -4.59 12.06 -5.37
CA ARG A 122 -4.54 13.48 -5.02
C ARG A 122 -5.11 13.69 -3.63
N ILE A 123 -4.38 14.42 -2.81
CA ILE A 123 -4.77 14.74 -1.44
C ILE A 123 -4.88 16.24 -1.30
N THR A 124 -6.00 16.70 -0.76
CA THR A 124 -6.29 18.11 -0.48
C THR A 124 -6.70 18.23 1.00
N PHE A 125 -5.91 18.93 1.78
CA PHE A 125 -6.30 19.36 3.12
C PHE A 125 -7.09 20.67 3.06
N VAL A 126 -8.02 20.87 3.98
CA VAL A 126 -8.81 22.10 4.03
C VAL A 126 -7.89 23.31 4.20
N GLY A 127 -8.02 24.29 3.31
CA GLY A 127 -7.20 25.50 3.31
C GLY A 127 -5.75 25.31 2.82
N LYS A 128 -5.43 24.18 2.20
CA LYS A 128 -4.10 23.90 1.64
C LYS A 128 -4.17 23.60 0.15
N GLU A 129 -3.06 23.81 -0.54
CA GLU A 129 -2.90 23.37 -1.92
C GLU A 129 -2.86 21.84 -2.00
N PRO A 130 -3.48 21.25 -3.02
CA PRO A 130 -3.45 19.79 -3.21
C PRO A 130 -2.06 19.32 -3.60
N TYR A 131 -1.73 18.10 -3.22
CA TYR A 131 -0.53 17.41 -3.69
C TYR A 131 -0.85 16.00 -4.19
N LEU A 132 0.04 15.44 -5.01
CA LEU A 132 -0.03 14.05 -5.46
C LEU A 132 0.79 13.17 -4.52
N LEU A 133 0.19 12.08 -4.04
CA LEU A 133 0.88 11.11 -3.20
C LEU A 133 1.98 10.43 -4.03
N PRO A 134 3.26 10.54 -3.64
CA PRO A 134 4.37 9.99 -4.41
C PRO A 134 4.47 8.46 -4.21
N LYS A 135 5.34 7.82 -5.01
CA LYS A 135 5.69 6.40 -4.91
C LYS A 135 4.50 5.45 -5.18
N THR A 136 3.53 5.86 -5.97
CA THR A 136 2.40 5.04 -6.43
C THR A 136 2.70 4.30 -7.74
N LYS A 137 3.76 4.69 -8.43
CA LYS A 137 4.19 4.06 -9.69
C LYS A 137 4.60 2.60 -9.46
N TYR A 138 4.35 1.76 -10.47
CA TYR A 138 4.61 0.32 -10.46
C TYR A 138 3.75 -0.50 -9.49
N LEU A 139 2.64 0.09 -9.02
CA LEU A 139 1.55 -0.60 -8.33
C LEU A 139 0.42 -0.80 -9.34
N PHE A 140 0.38 -1.98 -9.95
CA PHE A 140 -0.59 -2.31 -10.99
C PHE A 140 -1.82 -3.02 -10.43
N ASN A 141 -2.89 -2.99 -11.19
CA ASN A 141 -4.17 -3.64 -10.87
C ASN A 141 -4.69 -3.33 -9.46
N PRO A 142 -4.72 -2.04 -9.03
CA PRO A 142 -5.26 -1.70 -7.72
C PRO A 142 -6.75 -2.02 -7.65
N THR A 143 -7.19 -2.61 -6.55
CA THR A 143 -8.59 -2.94 -6.30
C THR A 143 -9.27 -1.77 -5.59
N LEU A 144 -10.01 -0.93 -6.33
CA LEU A 144 -10.64 0.28 -5.77
C LEU A 144 -11.60 -0.03 -4.61
N SER A 145 -12.33 -1.13 -4.65
CA SER A 145 -13.21 -1.56 -3.56
C SER A 145 -12.47 -1.91 -2.27
N SER A 146 -11.17 -2.15 -2.35
CA SER A 146 -10.33 -2.44 -1.18
C SER A 146 -9.80 -1.17 -0.50
N VAL A 147 -9.84 -0.02 -1.18
CA VAL A 147 -9.27 1.23 -0.66
C VAL A 147 -9.95 1.63 0.64
N ARG A 148 -9.16 1.94 1.64
CA ARG A 148 -9.61 2.44 2.95
C ARG A 148 -8.73 3.61 3.36
N VAL A 149 -9.35 4.64 3.92
CA VAL A 149 -8.63 5.78 4.49
C VAL A 149 -9.01 5.91 5.95
N TYR A 150 -8.03 6.16 6.79
CA TYR A 150 -8.18 6.25 8.24
C TYR A 150 -7.60 7.56 8.75
N ASP A 151 -8.27 8.14 9.73
CA ASP A 151 -7.80 9.30 10.49
C ASP A 151 -7.01 8.81 11.70
N ARG A 152 -5.74 9.15 11.80
CA ARG A 152 -4.87 8.79 12.94
C ARG A 152 -4.99 9.74 14.14
N GLU A 153 -5.94 10.68 14.11
CA GLU A 153 -6.26 11.61 15.21
C GLU A 153 -5.17 12.63 15.57
N ASN A 154 -4.08 12.70 14.86
CA ASN A 154 -2.98 13.64 15.13
C ASN A 154 -2.56 14.44 13.89
N GLY A 155 -3.50 14.66 12.97
CA GLY A 155 -3.25 15.32 11.68
C GLY A 155 -2.56 14.42 10.66
N GLN A 156 -2.39 13.14 10.97
CA GLN A 156 -1.90 12.13 10.06
C GLN A 156 -3.05 11.26 9.56
N TYR A 157 -2.88 10.72 8.38
CA TYR A 157 -3.84 9.85 7.73
C TYR A 157 -3.14 8.62 7.15
N MET A 158 -3.90 7.55 6.98
CA MET A 158 -3.43 6.36 6.29
C MET A 158 -4.35 6.03 5.14
N ILE A 159 -3.78 5.66 4.00
CA ILE A 159 -4.50 4.97 2.94
C ILE A 159 -3.96 3.55 2.83
N ASP A 160 -4.87 2.59 2.79
CA ASP A 160 -4.61 1.16 2.68
C ASP A 160 -5.41 0.61 1.50
N PHE A 161 -4.78 -0.16 0.63
CA PHE A 161 -5.43 -0.83 -0.49
C PHE A 161 -4.65 -2.05 -0.97
N MET A 162 -5.36 -2.94 -1.64
CA MET A 162 -4.81 -4.12 -2.29
C MET A 162 -4.75 -3.93 -3.80
N GLY A 163 -3.90 -4.72 -4.44
CA GLY A 163 -3.86 -4.82 -5.90
C GLY A 163 -3.19 -6.11 -6.35
N GLY A 164 -3.38 -6.41 -7.64
CA GLY A 164 -2.95 -7.67 -8.23
C GLY A 164 -3.79 -8.85 -7.81
N ASP A 165 -3.44 -10.02 -8.32
CA ASP A 165 -4.09 -11.30 -8.03
C ASP A 165 -3.03 -12.38 -7.79
N GLY A 166 -3.42 -13.44 -7.09
CA GLY A 166 -2.57 -14.59 -6.82
C GLY A 166 -1.29 -14.25 -6.04
N ALA A 167 -0.21 -14.95 -6.40
CA ALA A 167 1.07 -14.91 -5.67
C ALA A 167 1.78 -13.55 -5.69
N GLU A 168 1.46 -12.67 -6.62
CA GLU A 168 2.04 -11.33 -6.74
C GLU A 168 1.05 -10.21 -6.34
N GLY A 169 -0.05 -10.59 -5.70
CA GLY A 169 -0.94 -9.66 -5.02
C GLY A 169 -0.18 -8.90 -3.92
N TYR A 170 -0.54 -7.64 -3.72
CA TYR A 170 0.11 -6.77 -2.73
C TYR A 170 -0.91 -6.02 -1.89
N ASN A 171 -0.46 -5.65 -0.70
CA ASN A 171 -1.07 -4.58 0.08
C ASN A 171 -0.14 -3.36 0.03
N ALA A 172 -0.72 -2.19 -0.08
CA ALA A 172 -0.02 -0.91 -0.04
C ALA A 172 -0.60 -0.05 1.07
N LEU A 173 0.26 0.36 1.99
CA LEU A 173 -0.08 1.27 3.09
C LEU A 173 0.76 2.53 2.97
N PHE A 174 0.11 3.68 2.95
CA PHE A 174 0.76 4.99 2.94
C PHE A 174 0.30 5.78 4.15
N VAL A 175 1.25 6.29 4.92
CA VAL A 175 1.01 7.25 5.99
C VAL A 175 1.41 8.63 5.50
N PHE A 176 0.55 9.61 5.67
CA PHE A 176 0.74 10.97 5.16
C PHE A 176 0.11 12.03 6.07
N ASP A 177 0.54 13.27 5.89
CA ASP A 177 -0.01 14.46 6.55
C ASP A 177 -0.13 15.63 5.55
N GLU A 178 -0.38 16.84 6.04
CA GLU A 178 -0.48 18.04 5.20
C GLU A 178 0.83 18.42 4.49
N LYS A 179 1.96 17.88 4.90
CA LYS A 179 3.28 18.13 4.31
C LYS A 179 3.67 17.08 3.25
N GLY A 180 2.93 15.95 3.19
CA GLY A 180 3.15 14.91 2.20
C GLY A 180 3.25 13.50 2.78
N LEU A 181 3.91 12.63 2.02
CA LEU A 181 4.13 11.23 2.40
C LEU A 181 5.14 11.14 3.54
N ILE A 182 4.73 10.53 4.66
CA ILE A 182 5.58 10.20 5.79
C ILE A 182 6.23 8.84 5.58
N LYS A 183 5.43 7.80 5.27
CA LYS A 183 5.90 6.43 5.15
C LYS A 183 5.08 5.61 4.14
N ARG A 184 5.71 4.65 3.48
CA ARG A 184 5.07 3.68 2.59
C ARG A 184 5.50 2.28 2.96
N TYR A 185 4.54 1.36 3.02
CA TYR A 185 4.78 -0.07 3.17
C TYR A 185 4.16 -0.82 2.00
N LEU A 186 4.88 -1.79 1.48
CA LEU A 186 4.40 -2.72 0.47
C LEU A 186 4.73 -4.13 0.95
N TYR A 187 3.74 -5.00 0.93
CA TYR A 187 3.90 -6.38 1.35
C TYR A 187 2.97 -7.29 0.54
N ARG A 188 3.33 -8.56 0.44
CA ARG A 188 2.52 -9.56 -0.26
C ARG A 188 1.32 -9.97 0.58
N ASN A 189 0.22 -10.29 -0.10
CA ASN A 189 -0.86 -11.08 0.48
C ASN A 189 -0.42 -12.55 0.48
N PHE A 190 -0.46 -13.19 1.62
CA PHE A 190 -0.30 -14.63 1.75
C PHE A 190 -1.62 -15.27 2.10
#